data_dc829a8e8cc89cdbcfc1a7e95b7dac00
#
_entry.id   dc829a8e8cc89cdbcfc1a7e95b7dac00
#
_cell.length_a   1.000
_cell.length_b   1.000
_cell.length_c   1.000
_cell.angle_alpha   90.00
_cell.angle_beta   90.00
_cell.angle_gamma   90.00
#
_symmetry.space_group_name_H-M   'P 1'
#
loop_
_entity.id
_entity.type
_entity.pdbx_description
1 polymer ?
#
loop_
_entity_poly.entity_id
_entity_poly.type
_entity_poly.pdbx_seq_one_letter_code
_entity_poly.pdbx_strand_id
1 'polypeptide(L)'
;MKKTRYFIIWPIVFLSFFLCNGCGKETEVPYKIDRSDNSVVENLPKPSDVVEDAEVSVKAPKVSYQSVDKKEILIRANYIIGEFSTNFSRSSDARKKNIKNAAKKVHQAIVYPQEVFSISEYLTPFTEENGYYPAGTFVNGRVINSLGGGVCQVSTTLYNAVLDAELTVIERHPHSMAVSYVDVGRDAAIAENQKDFRFMNNLDVPIVIEAIVTNSDVLIFRFRCVSQVKNINKEVTYETKILEEIEPDEPVIVYDSTKPKDYVLVLQSAYKGYKAEVYRITKVNGVEVERIRISYNEYEASPQYMVIGKK
;
A
#
# COMPACT_ATOMS: atom_id res chain seq x y z
N MET A 1 -5.00 44.66 37.97
CA MET A 1 -4.71 45.96 37.36
C MET A 1 -3.72 45.79 36.23
N LYS A 2 -4.01 46.45 35.10
CA LYS A 2 -3.22 46.74 33.91
C LYS A 2 -2.99 45.62 32.90
N LYS A 3 -3.87 45.61 31.88
CA LYS A 3 -3.67 45.05 30.52
C LYS A 3 -2.64 45.90 29.78
N THR A 4 -1.74 45.24 29.03
CA THR A 4 -0.99 45.93 27.99
C THR A 4 -1.17 45.17 26.67
N ARG A 5 -1.84 45.81 25.71
CA ARG A 5 -1.99 45.37 24.32
C ARG A 5 -0.81 45.89 23.54
N TYR A 6 -0.18 45.08 22.69
CA TYR A 6 0.71 45.51 21.62
C TYR A 6 0.05 45.29 20.26
N PHE A 7 -0.16 46.41 19.56
CA PHE A 7 -0.47 46.48 18.13
C PHE A 7 0.86 46.37 17.36
N ILE A 8 0.91 45.51 16.35
CA ILE A 8 1.97 45.57 15.35
C ILE A 8 1.34 45.86 14.00
N ILE A 9 1.83 46.95 13.43
CA ILE A 9 1.44 47.62 12.18
C ILE A 9 2.15 46.88 11.02
N TRP A 10 1.38 46.62 9.98
CA TRP A 10 1.85 46.10 8.69
C TRP A 10 2.28 47.26 7.77
N PRO A 11 3.40 47.17 7.06
CA PRO A 11 3.69 48.13 6.00
C PRO A 11 3.15 47.65 4.65
N ILE A 12 2.43 48.54 4.01
CA ILE A 12 1.97 48.52 2.63
C ILE A 12 3.19 48.71 1.72
N VAL A 13 3.41 47.84 0.75
CA VAL A 13 4.36 48.08 -0.35
C VAL A 13 3.59 48.31 -1.64
N PHE A 14 3.90 49.45 -2.25
CA PHE A 14 3.33 50.01 -3.48
C PHE A 14 3.65 49.15 -4.71
N LEU A 15 2.65 48.96 -5.54
CA LEU A 15 2.68 48.37 -6.86
C LEU A 15 3.06 49.45 -7.89
N SER A 16 4.16 49.28 -8.60
CA SER A 16 4.50 50.09 -9.77
C SER A 16 4.10 49.37 -11.06
N PHE A 17 3.17 49.94 -11.77
CA PHE A 17 2.73 49.59 -13.12
C PHE A 17 3.81 49.90 -14.14
N PHE A 18 4.14 48.93 -14.98
CA PHE A 18 4.75 49.18 -16.28
C PHE A 18 3.76 48.75 -17.37
N LEU A 19 3.32 49.72 -18.12
CA LEU A 19 2.51 49.57 -19.33
C LEU A 19 3.44 49.19 -20.49
N CYS A 20 3.16 48.10 -21.17
CA CYS A 20 3.67 47.87 -22.51
C CYS A 20 2.48 47.53 -23.44
N ASN A 21 2.22 48.43 -24.38
CA ASN A 21 1.24 48.27 -25.44
C ASN A 21 1.70 47.28 -26.48
N GLY A 22 0.85 46.28 -26.81
CA GLY A 22 1.03 45.40 -27.95
C GLY A 22 -0.30 44.80 -28.36
N CYS A 23 -0.85 45.32 -29.45
CA CYS A 23 -2.15 45.02 -30.03
C CYS A 23 -2.21 43.56 -30.57
N GLY A 24 -3.22 42.80 -30.17
CA GLY A 24 -3.59 41.51 -30.76
C GLY A 24 -5.02 41.16 -30.39
N LYS A 25 -5.94 41.30 -31.35
CA LYS A 25 -7.37 41.02 -31.19
C LYS A 25 -7.59 39.52 -30.95
N GLU A 26 -8.01 39.13 -29.78
CA GLU A 26 -8.64 37.84 -29.52
C GLU A 26 -10.15 38.00 -29.71
N THR A 27 -10.71 37.25 -30.66
CA THR A 27 -12.15 37.13 -30.86
C THR A 27 -12.65 36.00 -29.96
N GLU A 28 -13.33 36.38 -28.86
CA GLU A 28 -14.12 35.45 -28.07
C GLU A 28 -15.32 34.99 -28.88
N VAL A 29 -15.44 33.66 -29.08
CA VAL A 29 -16.63 33.02 -29.61
C VAL A 29 -17.40 32.43 -28.41
N PRO A 30 -18.59 32.97 -28.05
CA PRO A 30 -19.38 32.38 -26.97
C PRO A 30 -20.07 31.10 -27.47
N TYR A 31 -19.68 29.96 -26.92
CA TYR A 31 -20.32 28.67 -27.15
C TYR A 31 -21.62 28.59 -26.32
N LYS A 32 -22.76 28.83 -26.96
CA LYS A 32 -24.10 28.53 -26.43
C LYS A 32 -24.45 27.08 -26.71
N ILE A 33 -24.63 26.27 -25.65
CA ILE A 33 -25.21 24.91 -25.77
C ILE A 33 -26.73 25.10 -25.88
N ASP A 34 -27.27 24.90 -27.08
CA ASP A 34 -28.73 24.77 -27.31
C ASP A 34 -29.16 23.32 -27.05
N ARG A 35 -30.04 23.12 -26.07
CA ARG A 35 -30.53 21.79 -25.62
C ARG A 35 -31.83 21.35 -26.32
N SER A 36 -32.08 21.78 -27.52
CA SER A 36 -33.36 21.53 -28.21
C SER A 36 -33.26 20.69 -29.49
N ASP A 37 -32.18 19.92 -29.69
CA ASP A 37 -32.12 19.02 -30.87
C ASP A 37 -32.03 17.54 -30.46
N ASN A 38 -33.20 16.87 -30.40
CA ASN A 38 -33.36 15.45 -30.10
C ASN A 38 -33.18 14.55 -31.34
N SER A 39 -32.57 15.03 -32.44
CA SER A 39 -32.49 14.29 -33.71
C SER A 39 -31.21 13.50 -33.95
N VAL A 40 -30.28 13.39 -32.97
CA VAL A 40 -29.00 12.71 -33.15
C VAL A 40 -28.96 11.29 -32.54
N VAL A 41 -30.06 10.78 -31.98
CA VAL A 41 -30.08 9.48 -31.27
C VAL A 41 -30.44 8.30 -32.16
N GLU A 42 -30.75 8.48 -33.44
CA GLU A 42 -31.26 7.40 -34.32
C GLU A 42 -30.22 6.69 -35.17
N ASN A 43 -28.93 7.01 -35.13
CA ASN A 43 -27.92 6.37 -35.98
C ASN A 43 -26.74 5.72 -35.20
N LEU A 44 -26.98 5.18 -34.02
CA LEU A 44 -26.05 4.24 -33.42
C LEU A 44 -26.31 2.84 -33.95
N PRO A 45 -25.33 2.12 -34.51
CA PRO A 45 -25.51 0.74 -34.99
C PRO A 45 -25.92 -0.15 -33.81
N LYS A 46 -26.90 -1.02 -34.07
CA LYS A 46 -27.37 -2.00 -33.09
C LYS A 46 -26.25 -2.99 -32.78
N PRO A 47 -26.23 -3.60 -31.57
CA PRO A 47 -25.17 -4.54 -31.17
C PRO A 47 -24.99 -5.78 -32.05
N SER A 48 -25.90 -6.02 -32.99
CA SER A 48 -25.87 -7.15 -33.95
C SER A 48 -24.99 -6.91 -35.17
N ASP A 49 -24.50 -5.68 -35.40
CA ASP A 49 -23.77 -5.32 -36.64
C ASP A 49 -22.24 -5.19 -36.39
N VAL A 50 -21.77 -5.69 -35.25
CA VAL A 50 -20.31 -5.82 -35.01
C VAL A 50 -19.86 -7.04 -35.84
N VAL A 51 -19.30 -6.75 -37.01
CA VAL A 51 -18.52 -7.73 -37.78
C VAL A 51 -17.38 -8.15 -36.90
N GLU A 52 -17.21 -9.44 -36.65
CA GLU A 52 -15.99 -9.99 -36.00
C GLU A 52 -14.80 -9.59 -36.83
N ASP A 53 -14.15 -8.49 -36.42
CA ASP A 53 -12.86 -8.12 -36.95
C ASP A 53 -11.85 -9.19 -36.58
N ALA A 54 -11.26 -9.75 -37.62
CA ALA A 54 -10.24 -10.78 -37.54
C ALA A 54 -9.21 -10.41 -36.45
N GLU A 55 -9.09 -11.27 -35.42
CA GLU A 55 -7.99 -11.25 -34.47
C GLU A 55 -6.67 -11.24 -35.25
N VAL A 56 -6.08 -10.07 -35.39
CA VAL A 56 -4.67 -9.98 -35.72
C VAL A 56 -3.93 -10.40 -34.46
N SER A 57 -3.83 -11.70 -34.27
CA SER A 57 -2.97 -12.33 -33.28
C SER A 57 -1.52 -12.04 -33.66
N VAL A 58 -1.04 -10.87 -33.26
CA VAL A 58 0.40 -10.64 -33.15
C VAL A 58 0.85 -11.44 -31.93
N LYS A 59 1.07 -12.74 -32.13
CA LYS A 59 1.82 -13.57 -31.19
C LYS A 59 3.23 -12.99 -31.13
N ALA A 60 3.47 -12.11 -30.16
CA ALA A 60 4.84 -11.88 -29.68
C ALA A 60 5.46 -13.27 -29.41
N PRO A 61 6.70 -13.54 -29.87
CA PRO A 61 7.33 -14.81 -29.61
C PRO A 61 7.35 -14.99 -28.08
N LYS A 62 6.62 -16.00 -27.57
CA LYS A 62 6.73 -16.42 -26.19
C LYS A 62 8.16 -16.93 -26.04
N VAL A 63 9.06 -16.08 -25.58
CA VAL A 63 10.34 -16.53 -25.06
C VAL A 63 10.01 -17.40 -23.88
N SER A 64 10.18 -18.72 -24.04
CA SER A 64 9.95 -19.67 -22.97
C SER A 64 11.09 -19.51 -21.95
N TYR A 65 10.91 -18.61 -20.98
CA TYR A 65 11.86 -18.49 -19.87
C TYR A 65 11.92 -19.74 -18.99
N GLN A 66 11.01 -20.70 -19.18
CA GLN A 66 10.98 -22.00 -18.46
C GLN A 66 12.22 -22.88 -18.73
N SER A 67 13.02 -22.55 -19.78
CA SER A 67 14.26 -23.26 -20.11
C SER A 67 15.52 -22.53 -19.60
N VAL A 68 15.41 -21.33 -19.02
CA VAL A 68 16.56 -20.59 -18.49
C VAL A 68 16.87 -21.07 -17.08
N ASP A 69 18.14 -21.42 -16.83
CA ASP A 69 18.58 -21.86 -15.50
C ASP A 69 18.27 -20.77 -14.44
N LYS A 70 17.55 -21.18 -13.40
CA LYS A 70 17.23 -20.34 -12.24
C LYS A 70 18.47 -19.61 -11.70
N LYS A 71 19.61 -20.28 -11.63
CA LYS A 71 20.87 -19.71 -11.17
C LYS A 71 21.34 -18.56 -12.09
N GLU A 72 21.15 -18.69 -13.40
CA GLU A 72 21.50 -17.64 -14.36
C GLU A 72 20.63 -16.39 -14.16
N ILE A 73 19.32 -16.57 -13.96
CA ILE A 73 18.40 -15.45 -13.67
C ILE A 73 18.84 -14.71 -12.41
N LEU A 74 19.14 -15.44 -11.31
CA LEU A 74 19.59 -14.84 -10.05
C LEU A 74 20.88 -14.03 -10.20
N ILE A 75 21.84 -14.50 -11.02
CA ILE A 75 23.10 -13.81 -11.27
C ILE A 75 22.90 -12.56 -12.13
N ARG A 76 22.05 -12.63 -13.15
CA ARG A 76 21.86 -11.55 -14.13
C ARG A 76 20.86 -10.49 -13.70
N ALA A 77 20.00 -10.76 -12.70
CA ALA A 77 19.01 -9.81 -12.19
C ALA A 77 19.69 -8.69 -11.38
N ASN A 78 20.23 -7.68 -12.05
CA ASN A 78 21.00 -6.59 -11.43
C ASN A 78 20.24 -5.26 -11.38
N TYR A 79 19.13 -5.12 -12.11
CA TYR A 79 18.35 -3.89 -12.16
C TYR A 79 17.25 -3.91 -11.08
N ILE A 80 17.30 -2.96 -10.16
CA ILE A 80 16.25 -2.77 -9.13
C ILE A 80 15.10 -2.03 -9.80
N ILE A 81 13.90 -2.61 -9.72
CA ILE A 81 12.67 -2.04 -10.28
C ILE A 81 11.67 -1.57 -9.23
N GLY A 82 11.85 -1.96 -7.98
CA GLY A 82 11.04 -1.52 -6.86
C GLY A 82 11.66 -1.93 -5.54
N GLU A 83 11.46 -1.09 -4.51
CA GLU A 83 11.96 -1.36 -3.17
C GLU A 83 11.06 -0.71 -2.13
N PHE A 84 10.85 -1.40 -1.01
CA PHE A 84 10.19 -0.82 0.16
C PHE A 84 10.71 -1.47 1.44
N SER A 85 10.66 -0.71 2.54
CA SER A 85 11.14 -1.21 3.83
C SER A 85 10.22 -0.83 4.98
N THR A 86 10.20 -1.71 6.01
CA THR A 86 9.54 -1.43 7.29
C THR A 86 10.45 -1.81 8.46
N ASN A 87 10.33 -1.06 9.56
CA ASN A 87 11.09 -1.30 10.79
C ASN A 87 10.27 -2.15 11.77
N PHE A 88 10.92 -3.15 12.39
CA PHE A 88 10.31 -4.00 13.41
C PHE A 88 11.18 -4.13 14.68
N SER A 89 12.11 -3.20 14.91
CA SER A 89 13.08 -3.21 16.03
C SER A 89 12.39 -3.25 17.41
N ARG A 90 11.19 -2.63 17.52
CA ARG A 90 10.38 -2.60 18.76
C ARG A 90 9.51 -3.83 18.97
N SER A 91 9.57 -4.81 18.07
CA SER A 91 8.79 -6.04 18.19
C SER A 91 9.37 -6.98 19.24
N SER A 92 8.54 -7.87 19.81
CA SER A 92 9.00 -8.97 20.66
C SER A 92 9.90 -9.93 19.89
N ASP A 93 10.75 -10.69 20.60
CA ASP A 93 11.68 -11.64 19.97
C ASP A 93 10.94 -12.71 19.15
N ALA A 94 9.80 -13.19 19.63
CA ALA A 94 8.97 -14.14 18.89
C ALA A 94 8.48 -13.54 17.55
N ARG A 95 7.99 -12.29 17.57
CA ARG A 95 7.57 -11.58 16.36
C ARG A 95 8.73 -11.34 15.40
N LYS A 96 9.92 -10.95 15.92
CA LYS A 96 11.14 -10.80 15.10
C LYS A 96 11.54 -12.09 14.41
N LYS A 97 11.47 -13.23 15.13
CA LYS A 97 11.74 -14.57 14.56
C LYS A 97 10.76 -14.90 13.44
N ASN A 98 9.47 -14.64 13.62
CA ASN A 98 8.44 -14.87 12.60
C ASN A 98 8.70 -14.06 11.32
N ILE A 99 9.01 -12.76 11.47
CA ILE A 99 9.32 -11.88 10.33
C ILE A 99 10.55 -12.36 9.57
N LYS A 100 11.63 -12.72 10.30
CA LYS A 100 12.87 -13.24 9.70
C LYS A 100 12.63 -14.58 8.98
N ASN A 101 11.84 -15.47 9.57
CA ASN A 101 11.47 -16.76 8.98
C ASN A 101 10.66 -16.56 7.69
N ALA A 102 9.61 -15.72 7.73
CA ALA A 102 8.77 -15.43 6.57
C ALA A 102 9.58 -14.76 5.44
N ALA A 103 10.41 -13.78 5.75
CA ALA A 103 11.30 -13.14 4.78
C ALA A 103 12.23 -14.15 4.09
N LYS A 104 12.83 -15.06 4.86
CA LYS A 104 13.70 -16.12 4.32
C LYS A 104 12.97 -17.04 3.35
N LYS A 105 11.72 -17.39 3.61
CA LYS A 105 10.92 -18.29 2.76
C LYS A 105 10.62 -17.67 1.39
N VAL A 106 10.47 -16.35 1.32
CA VAL A 106 10.16 -15.61 0.08
C VAL A 106 11.43 -15.18 -0.68
N HIS A 107 12.58 -15.12 0.02
CA HIS A 107 13.84 -14.65 -0.55
C HIS A 107 14.28 -15.51 -1.76
N GLN A 108 14.66 -14.84 -2.86
CA GLN A 108 15.06 -15.43 -4.15
C GLN A 108 13.93 -16.21 -4.87
N ALA A 109 12.66 -15.95 -4.54
CA ALA A 109 11.57 -16.39 -5.40
C ALA A 109 11.67 -15.67 -6.75
N ILE A 110 11.45 -16.43 -7.83
CA ILE A 110 11.41 -15.90 -9.20
C ILE A 110 9.95 -15.95 -9.66
N VAL A 111 9.47 -14.85 -10.22
CA VAL A 111 8.14 -14.76 -10.82
C VAL A 111 8.31 -14.51 -12.31
N TYR A 112 7.90 -15.46 -13.14
CA TYR A 112 8.04 -15.37 -14.59
C TYR A 112 6.99 -14.42 -15.18
N PRO A 113 7.20 -13.96 -16.46
CA PRO A 113 6.21 -13.13 -17.15
C PRO A 113 4.80 -13.73 -17.10
N GLN A 114 3.81 -12.91 -16.76
CA GLN A 114 2.38 -13.26 -16.61
C GLN A 114 2.09 -14.28 -15.48
N GLU A 115 3.07 -14.66 -14.69
CA GLU A 115 2.88 -15.50 -13.51
C GLU A 115 2.30 -14.70 -12.36
N VAL A 116 1.37 -15.32 -11.61
CA VAL A 116 0.80 -14.78 -10.39
C VAL A 116 1.53 -15.38 -9.18
N PHE A 117 2.08 -14.50 -8.35
CA PHE A 117 2.70 -14.86 -7.08
C PHE A 117 1.66 -14.77 -5.95
N SER A 118 1.62 -15.78 -5.08
CA SER A 118 0.85 -15.81 -3.83
C SER A 118 1.79 -15.87 -2.64
N ILE A 119 1.71 -14.91 -1.71
CA ILE A 119 2.58 -14.96 -0.53
C ILE A 119 2.17 -16.08 0.42
N SER A 120 0.89 -16.41 0.48
CA SER A 120 0.39 -17.49 1.35
C SER A 120 0.95 -18.85 0.97
N GLU A 121 1.19 -19.14 -0.32
CA GLU A 121 1.82 -20.38 -0.77
C GLU A 121 3.23 -20.60 -0.20
N TYR A 122 3.94 -19.51 0.11
CA TYR A 122 5.28 -19.57 0.71
C TYR A 122 5.27 -19.62 2.23
N LEU A 123 4.26 -19.01 2.87
CA LEU A 123 4.29 -18.77 4.31
C LEU A 123 3.47 -19.78 5.12
N THR A 124 2.38 -20.31 4.55
CA THR A 124 1.48 -21.22 5.28
C THR A 124 1.94 -22.68 5.22
N PRO A 125 1.49 -23.54 6.13
CA PRO A 125 0.70 -23.21 7.31
C PRO A 125 1.53 -22.54 8.42
N PHE A 126 0.86 -21.73 9.26
CA PHE A 126 1.51 -21.08 10.41
C PHE A 126 1.58 -22.05 11.60
N THR A 127 2.56 -22.92 11.59
CA THR A 127 2.79 -23.93 12.66
C THR A 127 4.19 -23.80 13.27
N GLU A 128 4.39 -24.40 14.43
CA GLU A 128 5.71 -24.44 15.09
C GLU A 128 6.73 -25.22 14.26
N GLU A 129 6.30 -26.29 13.58
CA GLU A 129 7.15 -27.10 12.70
C GLU A 129 7.65 -26.26 11.50
N ASN A 130 6.84 -25.30 11.04
CA ASN A 130 7.23 -24.34 10.01
C ASN A 130 8.05 -23.15 10.55
N GLY A 131 8.44 -23.18 11.84
CA GLY A 131 9.29 -22.21 12.48
C GLY A 131 8.58 -20.93 12.91
N TYR A 132 7.25 -20.98 13.17
CA TYR A 132 6.48 -19.85 13.70
C TYR A 132 6.27 -19.97 15.21
N TYR A 133 6.23 -18.81 15.87
CA TYR A 133 6.06 -18.64 17.31
C TYR A 133 4.80 -17.82 17.59
N PRO A 134 4.15 -18.03 18.76
CA PRO A 134 3.06 -17.16 19.19
C PRO A 134 3.54 -15.71 19.39
N ALA A 135 2.88 -14.75 18.74
CA ALA A 135 3.15 -13.34 18.87
C ALA A 135 1.88 -12.52 18.57
N GLY A 136 1.89 -11.24 18.90
CA GLY A 136 0.73 -10.36 18.77
C GLY A 136 0.22 -10.27 17.33
N THR A 137 -1.09 -10.50 17.17
CA THR A 137 -1.86 -10.46 15.92
C THR A 137 -3.18 -9.74 16.16
N PHE A 138 -3.67 -9.00 15.17
CA PHE A 138 -5.00 -8.37 15.23
C PHE A 138 -6.09 -9.38 14.88
N VAL A 139 -7.04 -9.58 15.79
CA VAL A 139 -8.22 -10.42 15.56
C VAL A 139 -9.44 -9.74 16.19
N ASN A 140 -10.45 -9.40 15.38
CA ASN A 140 -11.71 -8.80 15.81
C ASN A 140 -11.52 -7.60 16.76
N GLY A 141 -10.70 -6.62 16.36
CA GLY A 141 -10.45 -5.42 17.15
C GLY A 141 -9.55 -5.61 18.37
N ARG A 142 -8.96 -6.79 18.57
CA ARG A 142 -8.07 -7.11 19.70
C ARG A 142 -6.71 -7.59 19.26
N VAL A 143 -5.72 -7.35 20.12
CA VAL A 143 -4.40 -7.95 19.99
C VAL A 143 -4.38 -9.26 20.79
N ILE A 144 -4.23 -10.37 20.07
CA ILE A 144 -4.07 -11.70 20.68
C ILE A 144 -2.75 -12.33 20.26
N ASN A 145 -2.23 -13.28 21.03
CA ASN A 145 -1.08 -14.07 20.63
C ASN A 145 -1.53 -15.24 19.76
N SER A 146 -1.01 -15.31 18.52
CA SER A 146 -1.21 -16.46 17.63
C SER A 146 0.07 -16.81 16.89
N LEU A 147 0.17 -18.04 16.38
CA LEU A 147 1.29 -18.45 15.55
C LEU A 147 1.38 -17.55 14.30
N GLY A 148 2.59 -17.19 13.91
CA GLY A 148 2.84 -16.33 12.76
C GLY A 148 2.61 -14.84 13.02
N GLY A 149 2.35 -14.38 14.28
CA GLY A 149 2.26 -12.94 14.57
C GLY A 149 3.45 -12.18 14.01
N GLY A 150 3.18 -11.21 13.10
CA GLY A 150 4.19 -10.44 12.36
C GLY A 150 4.23 -10.70 10.85
N VAL A 151 3.68 -11.80 10.34
CA VAL A 151 3.71 -12.15 8.91
C VAL A 151 2.97 -11.12 8.04
N CYS A 152 1.92 -10.48 8.55
CA CYS A 152 1.25 -9.39 7.85
C CYS A 152 2.15 -8.16 7.61
N GLN A 153 3.19 -7.95 8.43
CA GLN A 153 4.18 -6.92 8.14
C GLN A 153 5.06 -7.33 6.94
N VAL A 154 5.32 -8.63 6.77
CA VAL A 154 6.06 -9.15 5.61
C VAL A 154 5.24 -8.95 4.33
N SER A 155 3.97 -9.35 4.32
CA SER A 155 3.09 -9.13 3.16
C SER A 155 2.88 -7.65 2.85
N THR A 156 2.73 -6.80 3.86
CA THR A 156 2.60 -5.34 3.69
C THR A 156 3.88 -4.72 3.09
N THR A 157 5.06 -5.15 3.55
CA THR A 157 6.32 -4.64 2.99
C THR A 157 6.48 -5.07 1.54
N LEU A 158 6.13 -6.33 1.22
CA LEU A 158 6.13 -6.83 -0.15
C LEU A 158 5.11 -6.08 -1.03
N TYR A 159 3.87 -5.84 -0.54
CA TYR A 159 2.85 -5.08 -1.26
C TYR A 159 3.34 -3.69 -1.67
N ASN A 160 3.99 -2.97 -0.77
CA ASN A 160 4.51 -1.64 -1.08
C ASN A 160 5.69 -1.69 -2.08
N ALA A 161 6.53 -2.73 -2.03
CA ALA A 161 7.56 -2.95 -3.04
C ALA A 161 6.94 -3.31 -4.42
N VAL A 162 5.82 -4.06 -4.44
CA VAL A 162 5.02 -4.34 -5.66
C VAL A 162 4.47 -3.05 -6.27
N LEU A 163 3.94 -2.15 -5.43
CA LEU A 163 3.47 -0.83 -5.86
C LEU A 163 4.63 -0.02 -6.46
N ASP A 164 5.79 0.04 -5.80
CA ASP A 164 6.96 0.78 -6.30
C ASP A 164 7.54 0.17 -7.59
N ALA A 165 7.42 -1.15 -7.76
CA ALA A 165 7.79 -1.85 -8.98
C ALA A 165 6.74 -1.73 -10.11
N GLU A 166 5.60 -1.09 -9.85
CA GLU A 166 4.45 -0.98 -10.77
C GLU A 166 3.93 -2.34 -11.28
N LEU A 167 4.05 -3.39 -10.47
CA LEU A 167 3.50 -4.71 -10.79
C LEU A 167 2.00 -4.75 -10.52
N THR A 168 1.28 -5.66 -11.20
CA THR A 168 -0.18 -5.74 -11.11
C THR A 168 -0.62 -6.44 -9.83
N VAL A 169 -1.28 -5.73 -8.93
CA VAL A 169 -1.91 -6.32 -7.73
C VAL A 169 -3.17 -7.09 -8.15
N ILE A 170 -3.24 -8.36 -7.80
CA ILE A 170 -4.37 -9.26 -8.09
C ILE A 170 -5.31 -9.39 -6.88
N GLU A 171 -4.73 -9.48 -5.66
CA GLU A 171 -5.50 -9.64 -4.43
C GLU A 171 -4.79 -8.92 -3.28
N ARG A 172 -5.53 -8.12 -2.53
CA ARG A 172 -5.05 -7.43 -1.33
C ARG A 172 -6.20 -7.17 -0.38
N HIS A 173 -6.00 -7.42 0.88
CA HIS A 173 -6.96 -7.17 1.95
C HIS A 173 -6.41 -6.18 2.97
N PRO A 174 -7.18 -5.20 3.45
CA PRO A 174 -6.78 -4.37 4.59
C PRO A 174 -6.88 -5.16 5.89
N HIS A 175 -6.16 -4.69 6.93
CA HIS A 175 -6.42 -5.12 8.30
C HIS A 175 -7.76 -4.53 8.78
N SER A 176 -8.33 -5.10 9.85
CA SER A 176 -9.49 -4.53 10.52
C SER A 176 -9.16 -3.23 11.28
N MET A 177 -7.94 -3.10 11.80
CA MET A 177 -7.42 -1.90 12.46
C MET A 177 -6.19 -1.37 11.75
N ALA A 178 -5.96 -0.05 11.79
CA ALA A 178 -4.79 0.57 11.20
C ALA A 178 -3.50 0.08 11.87
N VAL A 179 -2.51 -0.28 11.05
CA VAL A 179 -1.17 -0.68 11.49
C VAL A 179 -0.24 0.53 11.54
N SER A 180 0.80 0.50 12.38
CA SER A 180 1.68 1.65 12.63
C SER A 180 2.96 1.66 11.78
N TYR A 181 3.21 0.63 10.97
CA TYR A 181 4.48 0.48 10.24
C TYR A 181 4.39 0.91 8.76
N VAL A 182 3.20 1.33 8.31
CA VAL A 182 2.94 1.97 7.00
C VAL A 182 1.83 3.00 7.15
N ASP A 183 1.69 3.87 6.14
CA ASP A 183 0.57 4.80 6.06
C ASP A 183 -0.77 4.06 5.96
N VAL A 184 -1.83 4.68 6.49
CA VAL A 184 -3.20 4.16 6.43
C VAL A 184 -3.59 3.87 4.98
N GLY A 185 -4.14 2.68 4.71
CA GLY A 185 -4.52 2.25 3.36
C GLY A 185 -3.42 1.53 2.58
N ARG A 186 -2.19 1.49 3.09
CA ARG A 186 -1.04 0.87 2.41
C ARG A 186 -0.60 -0.46 3.03
N ASP A 187 -1.42 -1.06 3.85
CA ASP A 187 -1.21 -2.37 4.44
C ASP A 187 -1.75 -3.50 3.56
N ALA A 188 -1.29 -4.72 3.79
CA ALA A 188 -1.80 -5.95 3.18
C ALA A 188 -1.86 -7.06 4.24
N ALA A 189 -3.07 -7.38 4.70
CA ALA A 189 -3.32 -8.44 5.66
C ALA A 189 -3.38 -9.80 4.96
N ILE A 190 -2.81 -10.81 5.60
CA ILE A 190 -2.96 -12.21 5.21
C ILE A 190 -3.51 -13.03 6.39
N ALA A 191 -4.35 -14.02 6.06
CA ALA A 191 -4.91 -14.96 7.04
C ALA A 191 -5.10 -16.29 6.34
N GLU A 192 -4.62 -17.36 6.97
CA GLU A 192 -4.67 -18.71 6.40
C GLU A 192 -6.07 -19.08 5.93
N ASN A 193 -6.19 -19.50 4.68
CA ASN A 193 -7.44 -19.87 3.98
C ASN A 193 -8.51 -18.76 3.88
N GLN A 194 -8.20 -17.49 4.20
CA GLN A 194 -9.19 -16.40 4.19
C GLN A 194 -8.73 -15.16 3.43
N LYS A 195 -7.46 -14.78 3.56
CA LYS A 195 -6.90 -13.56 2.96
C LYS A 195 -5.51 -13.85 2.42
N ASP A 196 -5.28 -13.49 1.17
CA ASP A 196 -3.96 -13.57 0.55
C ASP A 196 -3.50 -12.19 0.04
N PHE A 197 -2.22 -12.08 -0.21
CA PHE A 197 -1.67 -11.01 -1.03
C PHE A 197 -1.07 -11.63 -2.28
N ARG A 198 -1.62 -11.24 -3.44
CA ARG A 198 -1.23 -11.78 -4.74
C ARG A 198 -0.94 -10.67 -5.73
N PHE A 199 0.08 -10.85 -6.53
CA PHE A 199 0.41 -9.94 -7.63
C PHE A 199 0.86 -10.71 -8.86
N MET A 200 0.78 -10.11 -10.03
CA MET A 200 1.24 -10.67 -11.30
C MET A 200 2.46 -9.90 -11.80
N ASN A 201 3.43 -10.63 -12.32
CA ASN A 201 4.50 -10.03 -13.09
C ASN A 201 3.98 -9.65 -14.48
N ASN A 202 3.65 -8.37 -14.67
CA ASN A 202 3.17 -7.80 -15.92
C ASN A 202 4.29 -7.36 -16.89
N LEU A 203 5.55 -7.70 -16.56
CA LEU A 203 6.70 -7.44 -17.43
C LEU A 203 6.96 -8.63 -18.37
N ASP A 204 7.72 -8.40 -19.43
CA ASP A 204 8.16 -9.44 -20.38
C ASP A 204 9.42 -10.18 -19.93
N VAL A 205 9.92 -9.90 -18.73
CA VAL A 205 11.13 -10.49 -18.14
C VAL A 205 10.87 -11.08 -16.77
N PRO A 206 11.58 -12.13 -16.37
CA PRO A 206 11.50 -12.66 -15.01
C PRO A 206 11.94 -11.62 -13.98
N ILE A 207 11.28 -11.60 -12.84
CA ILE A 207 11.65 -10.79 -11.68
C ILE A 207 12.06 -11.68 -10.52
N VAL A 208 12.99 -11.18 -9.71
CA VAL A 208 13.50 -11.84 -8.50
C VAL A 208 13.06 -11.03 -7.29
N ILE A 209 12.45 -11.70 -6.32
CA ILE A 209 12.11 -11.13 -5.02
C ILE A 209 13.31 -11.25 -4.09
N GLU A 210 13.86 -10.14 -3.66
CA GLU A 210 14.92 -10.10 -2.66
C GLU A 210 14.36 -9.60 -1.33
N ALA A 211 14.38 -10.45 -0.31
CA ALA A 211 13.97 -10.11 1.05
C ALA A 211 15.22 -10.01 1.93
N ILE A 212 15.50 -8.82 2.45
CA ILE A 212 16.67 -8.51 3.25
C ILE A 212 16.22 -8.13 4.65
N VAL A 213 16.84 -8.71 5.67
CA VAL A 213 16.65 -8.28 7.05
C VAL A 213 17.98 -7.76 7.57
N THR A 214 18.00 -6.48 7.97
CA THR A 214 19.20 -5.83 8.50
C THR A 214 19.44 -6.18 9.98
N ASN A 215 20.65 -5.92 10.46
CA ASN A 215 20.99 -6.09 11.90
C ASN A 215 20.21 -5.13 12.81
N SER A 216 19.66 -4.02 12.27
CA SER A 216 18.81 -3.06 12.98
C SER A 216 17.31 -3.40 12.90
N ASP A 217 16.98 -4.64 12.53
CA ASP A 217 15.60 -5.12 12.40
C ASP A 217 14.74 -4.30 11.42
N VAL A 218 15.32 -3.96 10.26
CA VAL A 218 14.61 -3.42 9.10
C VAL A 218 14.40 -4.54 8.09
N LEU A 219 13.15 -4.76 7.67
CA LEU A 219 12.81 -5.63 6.57
C LEU A 219 12.73 -4.81 5.28
N ILE A 220 13.46 -5.25 4.25
CA ILE A 220 13.48 -4.63 2.94
C ILE A 220 13.03 -5.68 1.92
N PHE A 221 12.03 -5.37 1.12
CA PHE A 221 11.74 -6.10 -0.11
C PHE A 221 12.21 -5.28 -1.30
N ARG A 222 12.87 -5.98 -2.24
CA ARG A 222 13.40 -5.42 -3.47
C ARG A 222 13.05 -6.34 -4.62
N PHE A 223 12.57 -5.78 -5.71
CA PHE A 223 12.40 -6.49 -6.97
C PHE A 223 13.58 -6.20 -7.89
N ARG A 224 14.18 -7.27 -8.42
CA ARG A 224 15.27 -7.18 -9.40
C ARG A 224 14.90 -7.89 -10.70
N CYS A 225 15.38 -7.41 -11.84
CA CYS A 225 15.22 -8.07 -13.12
C CYS A 225 16.51 -8.01 -13.96
N VAL A 226 16.49 -8.70 -15.09
CA VAL A 226 17.68 -8.87 -15.97
C VAL A 226 17.91 -7.69 -16.91
N SER A 227 16.97 -6.75 -17.01
CA SER A 227 17.04 -5.58 -17.90
C SER A 227 16.42 -4.35 -17.25
N GLN A 228 16.82 -3.15 -17.71
CA GLN A 228 16.22 -1.90 -17.28
C GLN A 228 14.84 -1.73 -17.92
N VAL A 229 13.78 -1.74 -17.10
CA VAL A 229 12.39 -1.61 -17.54
C VAL A 229 11.74 -0.31 -17.07
N LYS A 230 12.28 0.35 -16.04
CA LYS A 230 11.76 1.64 -15.55
C LYS A 230 12.12 2.78 -16.52
N ASN A 231 11.12 3.60 -16.84
CA ASN A 231 11.32 4.85 -17.56
C ASN A 231 11.87 5.91 -16.59
N ILE A 232 13.06 6.43 -16.87
CA ILE A 232 13.75 7.42 -16.03
C ILE A 232 13.02 8.77 -15.92
N ASN A 233 12.15 9.08 -16.88
CA ASN A 233 11.38 10.32 -16.91
C ASN A 233 10.00 10.19 -16.22
N LYS A 234 9.66 8.98 -15.75
CA LYS A 234 8.41 8.67 -15.08
C LYS A 234 8.66 8.43 -13.59
N GLU A 235 7.91 9.13 -12.76
CA GLU A 235 7.85 8.95 -11.32
C GLU A 235 6.45 8.51 -10.93
N VAL A 236 6.35 7.48 -10.09
CA VAL A 236 5.07 7.03 -9.50
C VAL A 236 5.16 7.17 -7.99
N THR A 237 4.20 7.88 -7.42
CA THR A 237 4.08 8.08 -5.97
C THR A 237 2.69 7.68 -5.49
N TYR A 238 2.57 7.47 -4.18
CA TYR A 238 1.31 7.08 -3.55
C TYR A 238 0.96 8.06 -2.44
N GLU A 239 -0.28 8.55 -2.46
CA GLU A 239 -0.80 9.49 -1.48
C GLU A 239 -1.99 8.88 -0.75
N THR A 240 -1.94 8.90 0.59
CA THR A 240 -3.08 8.54 1.42
C THR A 240 -3.89 9.80 1.75
N LYS A 241 -5.18 9.78 1.44
CA LYS A 241 -6.14 10.80 1.85
C LYS A 241 -7.02 10.25 2.96
N ILE A 242 -6.87 10.77 4.16
CA ILE A 242 -7.78 10.45 5.28
C ILE A 242 -9.08 11.22 5.05
N LEU A 243 -10.20 10.49 5.01
CA LEU A 243 -11.55 11.03 4.85
C LEU A 243 -12.22 11.25 6.21
N GLU A 244 -11.96 10.35 7.16
CA GLU A 244 -12.53 10.37 8.49
C GLU A 244 -11.57 9.71 9.50
N GLU A 245 -11.40 10.33 10.67
CA GLU A 245 -10.80 9.72 11.85
C GLU A 245 -11.91 9.36 12.83
N ILE A 246 -11.89 8.14 13.35
CA ILE A 246 -12.88 7.61 14.29
C ILE A 246 -12.19 7.43 15.64
N GLU A 247 -12.62 8.21 16.64
CA GLU A 247 -12.06 8.08 17.98
C GLU A 247 -12.50 6.74 18.62
N PRO A 248 -11.63 6.11 19.41
CA PRO A 248 -11.98 4.90 20.14
C PRO A 248 -13.00 5.20 21.26
N ASP A 249 -13.82 4.20 21.57
CA ASP A 249 -14.71 4.23 22.72
C ASP A 249 -13.94 4.34 24.04
N GLU A 250 -14.68 4.59 25.15
CA GLU A 250 -14.16 4.62 26.51
C GLU A 250 -13.41 3.33 26.87
N PRO A 251 -12.38 3.39 27.72
CA PRO A 251 -11.60 2.22 28.12
C PRO A 251 -12.44 1.09 28.71
N VAL A 252 -12.18 -0.12 28.27
CA VAL A 252 -12.76 -1.35 28.84
C VAL A 252 -11.91 -1.77 30.03
N ILE A 253 -12.48 -1.67 31.25
CA ILE A 253 -11.78 -1.96 32.48
C ILE A 253 -12.28 -3.30 33.06
N VAL A 254 -11.34 -4.22 33.29
CA VAL A 254 -11.58 -5.46 34.04
C VAL A 254 -11.01 -5.27 35.45
N TYR A 255 -11.83 -5.50 36.47
CA TYR A 255 -11.39 -5.40 37.86
C TYR A 255 -10.92 -6.74 38.39
N ASP A 256 -9.71 -6.79 38.98
CA ASP A 256 -9.14 -7.98 39.63
C ASP A 256 -9.11 -7.82 41.14
N SER A 257 -9.94 -8.58 41.85
CA SER A 257 -10.04 -8.56 43.34
C SER A 257 -8.82 -9.22 44.02
N THR A 258 -7.97 -9.88 43.29
CA THR A 258 -6.73 -10.50 43.82
C THR A 258 -5.54 -9.50 43.84
N LYS A 259 -5.65 -8.40 43.11
CA LYS A 259 -4.59 -7.41 42.96
C LYS A 259 -4.86 -6.17 43.84
N PRO A 260 -3.78 -5.52 44.31
CA PRO A 260 -3.91 -4.29 45.12
C PRO A 260 -4.52 -3.15 44.27
N LYS A 261 -5.12 -2.13 44.94
CA LYS A 261 -5.84 -1.03 44.28
C LYS A 261 -4.98 -0.15 43.36
N ASP A 262 -3.69 -0.12 43.58
CA ASP A 262 -2.70 0.61 42.73
C ASP A 262 -2.22 -0.21 41.54
N TYR A 263 -2.64 -1.49 41.40
CA TYR A 263 -2.32 -2.31 40.25
C TYR A 263 -3.06 -1.86 39.00
N VAL A 264 -2.32 -1.49 37.98
CA VAL A 264 -2.84 -1.17 36.64
C VAL A 264 -2.02 -1.92 35.58
N LEU A 265 -2.70 -2.72 34.76
CA LEU A 265 -2.09 -3.40 33.61
C LEU A 265 -2.83 -3.02 32.34
N VAL A 266 -2.17 -2.36 31.42
CA VAL A 266 -2.70 -2.10 30.08
C VAL A 266 -2.46 -3.33 29.22
N LEU A 267 -3.53 -4.01 28.83
CA LEU A 267 -3.51 -5.17 27.94
C LEU A 267 -3.38 -4.77 26.48
N GLN A 268 -4.02 -3.66 26.10
CA GLN A 268 -4.02 -3.09 24.76
C GLN A 268 -4.23 -1.57 24.87
N SER A 269 -3.45 -0.80 24.13
CA SER A 269 -3.70 0.64 23.95
C SER A 269 -4.92 0.86 23.05
N ALA A 270 -5.54 2.03 23.14
CA ALA A 270 -6.58 2.44 22.21
C ALA A 270 -6.03 2.61 20.80
N TYR A 271 -6.85 2.29 19.80
CA TYR A 271 -6.55 2.50 18.37
C TYR A 271 -7.65 3.35 17.75
N LYS A 272 -7.25 4.40 17.02
CA LYS A 272 -8.16 5.16 16.18
C LYS A 272 -8.58 4.33 14.97
N GLY A 273 -9.82 4.50 14.56
CA GLY A 273 -10.31 4.02 13.26
C GLY A 273 -10.13 5.08 12.18
N TYR A 274 -10.20 4.68 10.92
CA TYR A 274 -10.01 5.55 9.77
C TYR A 274 -10.87 5.11 8.60
N LYS A 275 -11.35 6.10 7.83
CA LYS A 275 -11.74 5.90 6.43
C LYS A 275 -10.72 6.63 5.55
N ALA A 276 -10.15 5.93 4.61
CA ALA A 276 -9.06 6.46 3.79
C ALA A 276 -9.09 5.97 2.35
N GLU A 277 -8.67 6.83 1.45
CA GLU A 277 -8.40 6.52 0.05
C GLU A 277 -6.91 6.57 -0.22
N VAL A 278 -6.42 5.71 -1.10
CA VAL A 278 -5.05 5.75 -1.60
C VAL A 278 -5.08 6.06 -3.09
N TYR A 279 -4.29 7.05 -3.49
CA TYR A 279 -4.13 7.46 -4.87
C TYR A 279 -2.74 7.11 -5.39
N ARG A 280 -2.68 6.54 -6.58
CA ARG A 280 -1.48 6.47 -7.38
C ARG A 280 -1.36 7.72 -8.22
N ILE A 281 -0.23 8.40 -8.14
CA ILE A 281 0.07 9.63 -8.85
C ILE A 281 1.23 9.35 -9.80
N THR A 282 1.01 9.56 -11.10
CA THR A 282 2.04 9.41 -12.13
C THR A 282 2.48 10.78 -12.60
N LYS A 283 3.79 11.03 -12.54
CA LYS A 283 4.41 12.25 -13.10
C LYS A 283 5.34 11.87 -14.25
N VAL A 284 5.34 12.69 -15.28
CA VAL A 284 6.28 12.59 -16.42
C VAL A 284 7.01 13.92 -16.52
N ASN A 285 8.34 13.87 -16.49
CA ASN A 285 9.19 15.08 -16.45
C ASN A 285 8.79 16.06 -15.33
N GLY A 286 8.37 15.53 -14.17
CA GLY A 286 7.96 16.32 -13.00
C GLY A 286 6.51 16.85 -13.04
N VAL A 287 5.79 16.66 -14.15
CA VAL A 287 4.39 17.10 -14.30
C VAL A 287 3.45 15.92 -13.99
N GLU A 288 2.45 16.13 -13.12
CA GLU A 288 1.41 15.15 -12.84
C GLU A 288 0.56 14.94 -14.10
N VAL A 289 0.53 13.72 -14.62
CA VAL A 289 -0.22 13.34 -15.83
C VAL A 289 -1.40 12.42 -15.51
N GLU A 290 -1.38 11.79 -14.32
CA GLU A 290 -2.41 10.86 -13.93
C GLU A 290 -2.54 10.79 -12.41
N ARG A 291 -3.79 10.72 -11.90
CA ARG A 291 -4.12 10.47 -10.49
C ARG A 291 -5.27 9.47 -10.43
N ILE A 292 -5.02 8.26 -9.97
CA ILE A 292 -6.01 7.18 -9.90
C ILE A 292 -6.17 6.75 -8.45
N ARG A 293 -7.42 6.65 -7.96
CA ARG A 293 -7.72 5.99 -6.70
C ARG A 293 -7.54 4.49 -6.84
N ILE A 294 -6.57 3.91 -6.11
CA ILE A 294 -6.28 2.48 -6.14
C ILE A 294 -6.97 1.70 -5.03
N SER A 295 -7.37 2.36 -3.93
CA SER A 295 -8.13 1.71 -2.86
C SER A 295 -8.96 2.69 -2.04
N TYR A 296 -10.02 2.17 -1.43
CA TYR A 296 -10.76 2.74 -0.32
C TYR A 296 -10.74 1.73 0.83
N ASN A 297 -10.45 2.18 2.05
CA ASN A 297 -10.27 1.31 3.19
C ASN A 297 -10.96 1.88 4.42
N GLU A 298 -11.54 1.00 5.21
CA GLU A 298 -12.13 1.31 6.52
C GLU A 298 -11.39 0.51 7.60
N TYR A 299 -11.00 1.20 8.67
CA TYR A 299 -10.33 0.63 9.82
C TYR A 299 -11.14 0.93 11.06
N GLU A 300 -11.42 -0.11 11.83
CA GLU A 300 -12.18 0.00 13.09
C GLU A 300 -11.35 0.70 14.15
N ALA A 301 -12.00 1.54 14.95
CA ALA A 301 -11.46 2.00 16.23
C ALA A 301 -11.55 0.86 17.26
N SER A 302 -10.63 0.86 18.22
CA SER A 302 -10.67 -0.10 19.31
C SER A 302 -10.34 0.59 20.63
N PRO A 303 -11.12 0.37 21.71
CA PRO A 303 -10.87 0.99 23.01
C PRO A 303 -9.58 0.46 23.64
N GLN A 304 -9.10 1.17 24.63
CA GLN A 304 -8.07 0.65 25.54
C GLN A 304 -8.65 -0.49 26.39
N TYR A 305 -7.90 -1.58 26.55
CA TYR A 305 -8.23 -2.67 27.48
C TYR A 305 -7.25 -2.68 28.63
N MET A 306 -7.76 -2.67 29.87
CA MET A 306 -6.93 -2.62 31.07
C MET A 306 -7.49 -3.46 32.21
N VAL A 307 -6.59 -3.88 33.10
CA VAL A 307 -6.94 -4.54 34.39
C VAL A 307 -6.58 -3.61 35.53
N ILE A 308 -7.50 -3.39 36.45
CA ILE A 308 -7.31 -2.59 37.66
C ILE A 308 -7.56 -3.46 38.89
N GLY A 309 -6.66 -3.40 39.89
CA GLY A 309 -6.81 -4.09 41.15
C GLY A 309 -7.92 -3.51 42.01
N LYS A 310 -8.55 -4.36 42.85
CA LYS A 310 -9.63 -3.99 43.79
C LYS A 310 -9.33 -4.32 45.27
N LYS A 311 -8.23 -5.04 45.54
CA LYS A 311 -7.90 -5.52 46.90
C LYS A 311 -7.53 -4.39 47.87
#